data_63014a9482b7be8c8858ff391441af37
#
_entry.id   63014a9482b7be8c8858ff391441af37
#
_cell.length_a   1.000
_cell.length_b   1.000
_cell.length_c   1.000
_cell.angle_alpha   90.00
_cell.angle_beta   90.00
_cell.angle_gamma   90.00
#
_symmetry.space_group_name_H-M   'P 1'
#
loop_
_entity.id
_entity.type
_entity.pdbx_description
1 polymer ?
#
loop_
_entity_poly.entity_id
_entity_poly.type
_entity_poly.pdbx_seq_one_letter_code
_entity_poly.pdbx_strand_id
1 'polypeptide(L)'
;MKTCDLHVHSHFSDGSDTPEQLIKNAQMAGLSAIALTDHNTVAGLPAMLSAARGSGVEVIPGCEFTTEHNGDELHILGLFIQPQHYEAVNSLLARFMIRKSESNRHLVECLRKAGIELDYDAIAKNALGSVNRAVIAAEMVRKGYCESVKAAFDEYLSASKGYYIPPQRLQSVEVIRFIKSVGAVAVLAHPFLTYNEEQLRDFLTKAVPAGLDGMEVHYSAYDEQTTVRSMVITEDFGLLQSGGSDYHGTNKPHIAMGVGQGNLCIPLSLAEMLKKRAVRG
;
A
#
# COMPACT_ATOMS: atom_id res chain seq x y z
N MET A 1 -7.27 4.09 26.53
CA MET A 1 -8.01 4.24 25.25
C MET A 1 -7.62 3.05 24.38
N LYS A 2 -8.58 2.39 23.69
CA LYS A 2 -8.26 1.34 22.72
C LYS A 2 -7.72 1.99 21.43
N THR A 3 -6.64 1.43 20.89
CA THR A 3 -5.97 1.93 19.68
C THR A 3 -5.93 0.88 18.58
N CYS A 4 -5.71 1.32 17.35
CA CYS A 4 -5.57 0.47 16.18
C CYS A 4 -4.46 0.99 15.26
N ASP A 5 -4.12 0.19 14.25
CA ASP A 5 -3.26 0.55 13.13
C ASP A 5 -3.92 0.06 11.84
N LEU A 6 -4.34 0.98 10.96
CA LEU A 6 -5.14 0.64 9.79
C LEU A 6 -4.32 0.53 8.50
N HIS A 7 -2.96 0.52 8.62
CA HIS A 7 -2.07 0.42 7.48
C HIS A 7 -0.80 -0.35 7.87
N VAL A 8 -0.79 -1.66 7.59
CA VAL A 8 0.30 -2.57 7.96
C VAL A 8 0.58 -3.54 6.81
N HIS A 9 1.87 -3.79 6.53
CA HIS A 9 2.34 -4.69 5.48
C HIS A 9 3.02 -5.93 6.05
N SER A 10 2.80 -7.06 5.37
CA SER A 10 3.44 -8.33 5.67
C SER A 10 4.45 -8.73 4.58
N HIS A 11 5.11 -9.87 4.78
CA HIS A 11 6.01 -10.46 3.78
C HIS A 11 5.29 -10.94 2.50
N PHE A 12 3.96 -10.88 2.45
CA PHE A 12 3.20 -11.16 1.22
C PHE A 12 3.30 -10.02 0.19
N SER A 13 3.74 -8.83 0.61
CA SER A 13 4.11 -7.73 -0.30
C SER A 13 5.56 -7.30 -0.07
N ASP A 14 5.80 -6.27 0.69
CA ASP A 14 7.11 -5.67 0.91
C ASP A 14 7.40 -5.38 2.39
N GLY A 15 6.58 -5.89 3.31
CA GLY A 15 6.93 -6.00 4.71
C GLY A 15 7.89 -7.17 4.98
N SER A 16 8.52 -7.20 6.14
CA SER A 16 9.43 -8.29 6.54
C SER A 16 8.75 -9.36 7.39
N ASP A 17 7.64 -9.03 8.03
CA ASP A 17 7.05 -9.85 9.09
C ASP A 17 6.00 -10.82 8.55
N THR A 18 5.96 -12.02 9.15
CA THR A 18 4.88 -12.98 8.89
C THR A 18 3.59 -12.53 9.59
N PRO A 19 2.40 -13.02 9.17
CA PRO A 19 1.16 -12.77 9.88
C PRO A 19 1.21 -13.04 11.39
N GLU A 20 1.88 -14.09 11.81
CA GLU A 20 2.05 -14.45 13.22
C GLU A 20 2.91 -13.43 13.97
N GLN A 21 3.98 -12.94 13.32
CA GLN A 21 4.85 -11.89 13.86
C GLN A 21 4.08 -10.57 13.99
N LEU A 22 3.27 -10.21 12.97
CA LEU A 22 2.43 -8.99 13.01
C LEU A 22 1.43 -9.04 14.17
N ILE A 23 0.74 -10.17 14.41
CA ILE A 23 -0.16 -10.33 15.54
C ILE A 23 0.58 -10.19 16.87
N LYS A 24 1.75 -10.82 17.01
CA LYS A 24 2.58 -10.70 18.20
C LYS A 24 3.03 -9.25 18.44
N ASN A 25 3.45 -8.55 17.39
CA ASN A 25 3.85 -7.15 17.47
C ASN A 25 2.67 -6.24 17.84
N ALA A 26 1.48 -6.51 17.30
CA ALA A 26 0.26 -5.77 17.66
C ALA A 26 -0.11 -5.98 19.15
N GLN A 27 0.02 -7.21 19.67
CA GLN A 27 -0.19 -7.50 21.09
C GLN A 27 0.84 -6.75 21.97
N MET A 28 2.12 -6.76 21.57
CA MET A 28 3.18 -6.06 22.30
C MET A 28 2.99 -4.54 22.30
N ALA A 29 2.46 -3.99 21.19
CA ALA A 29 2.09 -2.58 21.07
C ALA A 29 0.76 -2.23 21.76
N GLY A 30 0.04 -3.21 22.32
CA GLY A 30 -1.25 -2.99 22.99
C GLY A 30 -2.38 -2.60 22.07
N LEU A 31 -2.29 -2.92 20.76
CA LEU A 31 -3.31 -2.60 19.77
C LEU A 31 -4.52 -3.53 19.91
N SER A 32 -5.71 -2.95 19.76
CA SER A 32 -6.97 -3.69 19.76
C SER A 32 -7.37 -4.17 18.36
N ALA A 33 -6.89 -3.51 17.31
CA ALA A 33 -7.11 -3.91 15.93
C ALA A 33 -5.94 -3.49 15.03
N ILE A 34 -5.69 -4.27 13.97
CA ILE A 34 -4.79 -3.91 12.88
C ILE A 34 -5.43 -4.26 11.53
N ALA A 35 -5.16 -3.45 10.50
CA ALA A 35 -5.52 -3.80 9.13
C ALA A 35 -4.29 -4.35 8.41
N LEU A 36 -4.40 -5.54 7.81
CA LEU A 36 -3.42 -6.01 6.85
C LEU A 36 -3.78 -5.45 5.47
N THR A 37 -2.88 -4.66 4.91
CA THR A 37 -3.09 -3.88 3.67
C THR A 37 -1.96 -4.08 2.67
N ASP A 38 -1.50 -5.31 2.50
CA ASP A 38 -0.43 -5.66 1.57
C ASP A 38 -0.64 -5.06 0.17
N HIS A 39 0.44 -4.57 -0.44
CA HIS A 39 0.40 -3.97 -1.78
C HIS A 39 -0.09 -4.94 -2.84
N ASN A 40 -1.22 -4.60 -3.47
CA ASN A 40 -1.78 -5.31 -4.62
C ASN A 40 -1.93 -6.83 -4.41
N THR A 41 -2.24 -7.25 -3.20
CA THR A 41 -2.50 -8.66 -2.89
C THR A 41 -3.40 -8.83 -1.67
N VAL A 42 -4.20 -9.88 -1.69
CA VAL A 42 -4.99 -10.37 -0.54
C VAL A 42 -4.50 -11.74 -0.06
N ALA A 43 -3.37 -12.22 -0.58
CA ALA A 43 -2.87 -13.57 -0.31
C ALA A 43 -2.51 -13.81 1.16
N GLY A 44 -2.10 -12.77 1.89
CA GLY A 44 -1.77 -12.83 3.32
C GLY A 44 -2.99 -12.91 4.24
N LEU A 45 -4.18 -12.50 3.78
CA LEU A 45 -5.36 -12.36 4.62
C LEU A 45 -5.82 -13.66 5.30
N PRO A 46 -5.86 -14.83 4.62
CA PRO A 46 -6.24 -16.07 5.28
C PRO A 46 -5.31 -16.46 6.43
N ALA A 47 -4.00 -16.31 6.24
CA ALA A 47 -3.00 -16.59 7.27
C ALA A 47 -3.13 -15.59 8.44
N MET A 48 -3.32 -14.30 8.12
CA MET A 48 -3.49 -13.24 9.12
C MET A 48 -4.73 -13.46 9.99
N LEU A 49 -5.88 -13.77 9.38
CA LEU A 49 -7.13 -14.09 10.10
C LEU A 49 -6.99 -15.35 10.95
N SER A 50 -6.19 -16.34 10.51
CA SER A 50 -5.89 -17.53 11.29
C SER A 50 -5.00 -17.23 12.49
N ALA A 51 -3.92 -16.45 12.30
CA ALA A 51 -3.00 -16.05 13.36
C ALA A 51 -3.67 -15.22 14.46
N ALA A 52 -4.70 -14.44 14.11
CA ALA A 52 -5.43 -13.60 15.06
C ALA A 52 -6.36 -14.39 16.00
N ARG A 53 -6.66 -15.64 15.72
CA ARG A 53 -7.60 -16.42 16.54
C ARG A 53 -7.09 -16.57 17.98
N GLY A 54 -7.89 -16.08 18.94
CA GLY A 54 -7.56 -16.15 20.36
C GLY A 54 -6.50 -15.13 20.81
N SER A 55 -6.01 -14.26 19.93
CA SER A 55 -4.98 -13.25 20.25
C SER A 55 -5.53 -12.04 21.01
N GLY A 56 -6.82 -11.75 20.90
CA GLY A 56 -7.44 -10.51 21.40
C GLY A 56 -7.25 -9.30 20.47
N VAL A 57 -6.57 -9.45 19.34
CA VAL A 57 -6.40 -8.42 18.30
C VAL A 57 -7.40 -8.67 17.18
N GLU A 58 -8.23 -7.67 16.85
CA GLU A 58 -9.12 -7.72 15.67
C GLU A 58 -8.30 -7.48 14.42
N VAL A 59 -8.44 -8.36 13.41
CA VAL A 59 -7.85 -8.15 12.08
C VAL A 59 -8.89 -7.60 11.15
N ILE A 60 -8.56 -6.47 10.54
CA ILE A 60 -9.34 -5.84 9.46
C ILE A 60 -8.72 -6.30 8.13
N PRO A 61 -9.45 -7.12 7.34
CA PRO A 61 -8.92 -7.56 6.04
C PRO A 61 -8.94 -6.41 5.05
N GLY A 62 -7.79 -6.16 4.44
CA GLY A 62 -7.62 -5.06 3.48
C GLY A 62 -6.63 -5.38 2.37
N CYS A 63 -6.43 -4.38 1.52
CA CYS A 63 -5.42 -4.38 0.46
C CYS A 63 -5.08 -2.93 0.14
N GLU A 64 -3.81 -2.61 -0.07
CA GLU A 64 -3.40 -1.33 -0.62
C GLU A 64 -3.23 -1.44 -2.12
N PHE A 65 -4.10 -0.76 -2.86
CA PHE A 65 -4.08 -0.73 -4.32
C PHE A 65 -3.17 0.40 -4.80
N THR A 66 -2.11 0.05 -5.54
CA THR A 66 -1.31 1.03 -6.27
C THR A 66 -2.09 1.49 -7.49
N THR A 67 -2.39 2.77 -7.54
CA THR A 67 -3.22 3.39 -8.57
C THR A 67 -2.56 4.62 -9.17
N GLU A 68 -3.19 5.22 -10.16
CA GLU A 68 -2.73 6.44 -10.83
C GLU A 68 -3.88 7.42 -10.99
N HIS A 69 -3.59 8.71 -10.84
CA HIS A 69 -4.46 9.79 -11.25
C HIS A 69 -3.63 10.90 -11.89
N ASN A 70 -3.93 11.25 -13.16
CA ASN A 70 -3.22 12.27 -13.94
C ASN A 70 -1.69 12.04 -14.06
N GLY A 71 -1.22 10.79 -14.02
CA GLY A 71 0.20 10.43 -14.09
C GLY A 71 0.89 10.29 -12.74
N ASP A 72 0.25 10.75 -11.66
CA ASP A 72 0.75 10.62 -10.30
C ASP A 72 0.31 9.29 -9.66
N GLU A 73 1.23 8.64 -8.94
CA GLU A 73 0.91 7.44 -8.17
C GLU A 73 0.17 7.79 -6.90
N LEU A 74 -0.99 7.17 -6.71
CA LEU A 74 -1.79 7.25 -5.49
C LEU A 74 -2.08 5.86 -4.98
N HIS A 75 -2.18 5.73 -3.67
CA HIS A 75 -2.58 4.48 -3.04
C HIS A 75 -3.99 4.58 -2.45
N ILE A 76 -4.78 3.55 -2.68
CA ILE A 76 -6.14 3.43 -2.13
C ILE A 76 -6.20 2.16 -1.28
N LEU A 77 -6.49 2.31 0.01
CA LEU A 77 -6.78 1.18 0.88
C LEU A 77 -8.21 0.72 0.63
N GLY A 78 -8.38 -0.58 0.36
CA GLY A 78 -9.66 -1.25 0.51
C GLY A 78 -9.68 -1.92 1.87
N LEU A 79 -10.57 -1.50 2.78
CA LEU A 79 -10.69 -2.07 4.11
C LEU A 79 -11.98 -2.88 4.25
N PHE A 80 -12.00 -3.88 5.14
CA PHE A 80 -13.15 -4.77 5.39
C PHE A 80 -13.53 -5.65 4.19
N ILE A 81 -12.56 -6.02 3.34
CA ILE A 81 -12.76 -6.91 2.20
C ILE A 81 -13.14 -8.30 2.72
N GLN A 82 -14.34 -8.78 2.38
CA GLN A 82 -14.82 -10.09 2.83
C GLN A 82 -14.20 -11.23 1.99
N PRO A 83 -13.99 -12.44 2.56
CA PRO A 83 -13.34 -13.56 1.88
C PRO A 83 -13.98 -13.95 0.53
N GLN A 84 -15.31 -13.84 0.39
CA GLN A 84 -16.02 -14.13 -0.86
C GLN A 84 -15.61 -13.19 -2.01
N HIS A 85 -14.96 -12.06 -1.73
CA HIS A 85 -14.51 -11.08 -2.73
C HIS A 85 -13.02 -11.17 -3.08
N TYR A 86 -12.25 -12.07 -2.44
CA TYR A 86 -10.80 -12.19 -2.70
C TYR A 86 -10.52 -12.56 -4.17
N GLU A 87 -11.35 -13.41 -4.79
CA GLU A 87 -11.20 -13.76 -6.20
C GLU A 87 -11.44 -12.55 -7.11
N ALA A 88 -12.43 -11.71 -6.81
CA ALA A 88 -12.69 -10.49 -7.57
C ALA A 88 -11.52 -9.50 -7.46
N VAL A 89 -10.95 -9.34 -6.25
CA VAL A 89 -9.75 -8.53 -6.01
C VAL A 89 -8.56 -9.08 -6.82
N ASN A 90 -8.29 -10.38 -6.73
CA ASN A 90 -7.21 -11.02 -7.46
C ASN A 90 -7.39 -10.87 -8.99
N SER A 91 -8.62 -10.96 -9.50
CA SER A 91 -8.92 -10.77 -10.93
C SER A 91 -8.65 -9.34 -11.41
N LEU A 92 -8.96 -8.32 -10.60
CA LEU A 92 -8.61 -6.93 -10.88
C LEU A 92 -7.08 -6.76 -10.92
N LEU A 93 -6.40 -7.29 -9.91
CA LEU A 93 -4.95 -7.13 -9.73
C LEU A 93 -4.14 -7.96 -10.74
N ALA A 94 -4.63 -9.11 -11.18
CA ALA A 94 -3.94 -9.97 -12.16
C ALA A 94 -3.61 -9.21 -13.44
N ARG A 95 -4.53 -8.39 -13.95
CA ARG A 95 -4.29 -7.56 -15.14
C ARG A 95 -3.16 -6.56 -14.94
N PHE A 96 -3.11 -5.94 -13.77
CA PHE A 96 -2.03 -5.01 -13.42
C PHE A 96 -0.70 -5.74 -13.26
N MET A 97 -0.69 -6.91 -12.60
CA MET A 97 0.51 -7.72 -12.38
C MET A 97 1.10 -8.22 -13.70
N ILE A 98 0.27 -8.62 -14.67
CA ILE A 98 0.72 -8.99 -16.02
C ILE A 98 1.45 -7.80 -16.66
N ARG A 99 0.80 -6.61 -16.71
CA ARG A 99 1.39 -5.40 -17.30
C ARG A 99 2.70 -4.98 -16.59
N LYS A 100 2.74 -5.10 -15.25
CA LYS A 100 3.95 -4.83 -14.45
C LYS A 100 5.08 -5.80 -14.81
N SER A 101 4.77 -7.09 -14.96
CA SER A 101 5.73 -8.10 -15.37
C SER A 101 6.27 -7.83 -16.79
N GLU A 102 5.40 -7.52 -17.74
CA GLU A 102 5.76 -7.17 -19.12
C GLU A 102 6.66 -5.93 -19.17
N SER A 103 6.32 -4.88 -18.42
CA SER A 103 7.13 -3.67 -18.31
C SER A 103 8.53 -3.95 -17.74
N ASN A 104 8.62 -4.76 -16.68
CA ASN A 104 9.91 -5.13 -16.08
C ASN A 104 10.73 -6.08 -16.96
N ARG A 105 10.11 -6.98 -17.71
CA ARG A 105 10.80 -7.80 -18.73
C ARG A 105 11.38 -6.92 -19.82
N HIS A 106 10.59 -5.96 -20.30
CA HIS A 106 11.04 -4.98 -21.29
C HIS A 106 12.24 -4.17 -20.78
N LEU A 107 12.16 -3.68 -19.54
CA LEU A 107 13.28 -2.98 -18.90
C LEU A 107 14.56 -3.83 -18.89
N VAL A 108 14.47 -5.08 -18.42
CA VAL A 108 15.63 -6.00 -18.37
C VAL A 108 16.18 -6.25 -19.78
N GLU A 109 15.34 -6.37 -20.79
CA GLU A 109 15.79 -6.51 -22.18
C GLU A 109 16.50 -5.24 -22.72
N CYS A 110 15.97 -4.04 -22.40
CA CYS A 110 16.63 -2.77 -22.74
C CYS A 110 18.00 -2.65 -22.06
N LEU A 111 18.11 -3.02 -20.78
CA LEU A 111 19.36 -3.01 -20.05
C LEU A 111 20.36 -4.01 -20.65
N ARG A 112 19.93 -5.21 -21.08
CA ARG A 112 20.76 -6.18 -21.74
C ARG A 112 21.33 -5.65 -23.06
N LYS A 113 20.51 -4.96 -23.85
CA LYS A 113 20.98 -4.29 -25.09
C LYS A 113 22.00 -3.19 -24.80
N ALA A 114 21.98 -2.61 -23.60
CA ALA A 114 22.96 -1.62 -23.14
C ALA A 114 24.20 -2.24 -22.47
N GLY A 115 24.35 -3.57 -22.51
CA GLY A 115 25.51 -4.29 -21.95
C GLY A 115 25.38 -4.71 -20.49
N ILE A 116 24.19 -4.57 -19.89
CA ILE A 116 23.92 -4.98 -18.51
C ILE A 116 23.22 -6.34 -18.54
N GLU A 117 24.00 -7.40 -18.39
CA GLU A 117 23.54 -8.79 -18.51
C GLU A 117 22.68 -9.22 -17.31
N LEU A 118 21.36 -9.08 -17.46
CA LEU A 118 20.34 -9.50 -16.49
C LEU A 118 19.43 -10.55 -17.12
N ASP A 119 18.88 -11.42 -16.25
CA ASP A 119 17.88 -12.43 -16.61
C ASP A 119 16.65 -12.24 -15.74
N TYR A 120 15.54 -11.81 -16.36
CA TYR A 120 14.29 -11.55 -15.63
C TYR A 120 13.74 -12.81 -14.95
N ASP A 121 13.80 -13.97 -15.58
CA ASP A 121 13.24 -15.20 -15.04
C ASP A 121 14.06 -15.71 -13.84
N ALA A 122 15.37 -15.55 -13.89
CA ALA A 122 16.25 -15.82 -12.75
C ALA A 122 15.98 -14.85 -11.59
N ILE A 123 15.76 -13.56 -11.86
CA ILE A 123 15.39 -12.57 -10.87
C ILE A 123 14.04 -12.93 -10.24
N ALA A 124 13.03 -13.25 -11.04
CA ALA A 124 11.69 -13.59 -10.58
C ALA A 124 11.65 -14.84 -9.71
N LYS A 125 12.46 -15.85 -10.05
CA LYS A 125 12.57 -17.10 -9.28
C LYS A 125 13.14 -16.89 -7.87
N ASN A 126 14.00 -15.88 -7.70
CA ASN A 126 14.68 -15.59 -6.43
C ASN A 126 14.00 -14.47 -5.63
N ALA A 127 13.02 -13.79 -6.21
CA ALA A 127 12.28 -12.72 -5.52
C ALA A 127 11.29 -13.31 -4.50
N LEU A 128 11.22 -12.71 -3.31
CA LEU A 128 10.26 -13.07 -2.26
C LEU A 128 8.85 -12.51 -2.52
N GLY A 129 8.59 -11.99 -3.70
CA GLY A 129 7.32 -11.38 -4.08
C GLY A 129 7.33 -10.95 -5.54
N SER A 130 6.49 -9.98 -5.91
CA SER A 130 6.49 -9.48 -7.28
C SER A 130 7.78 -8.73 -7.60
N VAL A 131 8.39 -9.01 -8.76
CA VAL A 131 9.54 -8.24 -9.24
C VAL A 131 9.14 -6.77 -9.43
N ASN A 132 9.93 -5.90 -8.83
CA ASN A 132 9.85 -4.46 -9.02
C ASN A 132 11.24 -3.90 -9.39
N ARG A 133 11.32 -2.61 -9.70
CA ARG A 133 12.59 -1.98 -10.08
C ARG A 133 13.66 -2.03 -8.98
N ALA A 134 13.25 -2.04 -7.70
CA ALA A 134 14.22 -2.16 -6.60
C ALA A 134 14.86 -3.56 -6.57
N VAL A 135 14.11 -4.62 -6.86
CA VAL A 135 14.64 -5.99 -7.01
C VAL A 135 15.61 -6.07 -8.18
N ILE A 136 15.29 -5.43 -9.31
CA ILE A 136 16.19 -5.34 -10.47
C ILE A 136 17.46 -4.56 -10.11
N ALA A 137 17.32 -3.43 -9.41
CA ALA A 137 18.44 -2.63 -8.92
C ALA A 137 19.37 -3.43 -7.99
N ALA A 138 18.80 -4.18 -7.05
CA ALA A 138 19.56 -5.04 -6.15
C ALA A 138 20.37 -6.09 -6.91
N GLU A 139 19.79 -6.68 -7.97
CA GLU A 139 20.52 -7.62 -8.83
C GLU A 139 21.63 -6.93 -9.65
N MET A 140 21.42 -5.70 -10.11
CA MET A 140 22.48 -4.90 -10.77
C MET A 140 23.65 -4.64 -9.82
N VAL A 141 23.37 -4.27 -8.56
CA VAL A 141 24.38 -4.08 -7.52
C VAL A 141 25.12 -5.40 -7.23
N ARG A 142 24.37 -6.51 -7.05
CA ARG A 142 24.96 -7.83 -6.81
C ARG A 142 25.92 -8.29 -7.92
N LYS A 143 25.63 -7.93 -9.17
CA LYS A 143 26.46 -8.23 -10.35
C LYS A 143 27.57 -7.19 -10.59
N GLY A 144 27.65 -6.13 -9.79
CA GLY A 144 28.69 -5.11 -9.90
C GLY A 144 28.49 -4.07 -11.00
N TYR A 145 27.25 -3.96 -11.55
CA TYR A 145 26.93 -2.93 -12.55
C TYR A 145 26.70 -1.54 -11.94
N CYS A 146 26.34 -1.47 -10.67
CA CYS A 146 26.15 -0.23 -9.93
C CYS A 146 26.68 -0.37 -8.50
N GLU A 147 27.09 0.74 -7.90
CA GLU A 147 27.60 0.77 -6.52
C GLU A 147 26.49 0.68 -5.47
N SER A 148 25.28 1.12 -5.82
CA SER A 148 24.11 1.12 -4.93
C SER A 148 22.80 1.05 -5.70
N VAL A 149 21.72 0.68 -5.00
CA VAL A 149 20.35 0.73 -5.55
C VAL A 149 20.01 2.15 -6.02
N LYS A 150 20.42 3.18 -5.26
CA LYS A 150 20.21 4.57 -5.65
C LYS A 150 20.91 4.89 -6.98
N ALA A 151 22.19 4.50 -7.14
CA ALA A 151 22.93 4.69 -8.39
C ALA A 151 22.24 4.00 -9.57
N ALA A 152 21.71 2.78 -9.38
CA ALA A 152 20.97 2.07 -10.40
C ALA A 152 19.73 2.86 -10.87
N PHE A 153 18.99 3.49 -9.95
CA PHE A 153 17.85 4.36 -10.31
C PHE A 153 18.32 5.64 -11.02
N ASP A 154 19.34 6.28 -10.50
CA ASP A 154 19.85 7.55 -11.04
C ASP A 154 20.43 7.39 -12.46
N GLU A 155 20.99 6.24 -12.79
CA GLU A 155 21.66 5.99 -14.08
C GLU A 155 20.77 5.26 -15.11
N TYR A 156 19.88 4.35 -14.66
CA TYR A 156 19.19 3.42 -15.57
C TYR A 156 17.69 3.28 -15.34
N LEU A 157 17.23 3.12 -14.08
CA LEU A 157 15.89 2.59 -13.80
C LEU A 157 14.79 3.65 -13.70
N SER A 158 15.14 4.93 -13.58
CA SER A 158 14.17 6.01 -13.64
C SER A 158 13.59 6.17 -15.05
N ALA A 159 12.30 6.51 -15.15
CA ALA A 159 11.61 6.64 -16.44
C ALA A 159 12.30 7.65 -17.37
N SER A 160 12.90 8.71 -16.80
CA SER A 160 13.67 9.73 -17.54
C SER A 160 14.91 9.20 -18.25
N LYS A 161 15.37 7.98 -17.94
CA LYS A 161 16.56 7.37 -18.56
C LYS A 161 16.27 6.61 -19.85
N GLY A 162 15.00 6.42 -20.18
CA GLY A 162 14.57 5.84 -21.45
C GLY A 162 14.57 4.32 -21.54
N TYR A 163 15.04 3.60 -20.51
CA TYR A 163 15.00 2.13 -20.47
C TYR A 163 13.68 1.60 -19.93
N TYR A 164 13.05 2.34 -19.01
CA TYR A 164 11.83 1.92 -18.32
C TYR A 164 10.59 2.59 -18.90
N ILE A 165 9.66 1.76 -19.36
CA ILE A 165 8.30 2.17 -19.73
C ILE A 165 7.37 1.76 -18.60
N PRO A 166 6.80 2.72 -17.84
CA PRO A 166 5.86 2.40 -16.77
C PRO A 166 4.68 1.56 -17.28
N PRO A 167 4.24 0.54 -16.53
CA PRO A 167 3.02 -0.19 -16.90
C PRO A 167 1.81 0.72 -16.78
N GLN A 168 0.79 0.47 -17.60
CA GLN A 168 -0.49 1.15 -17.40
C GLN A 168 -1.07 0.74 -16.05
N ARG A 169 -1.22 1.71 -15.15
CA ARG A 169 -1.71 1.53 -13.79
C ARG A 169 -3.24 1.49 -13.72
N LEU A 170 -3.74 0.97 -12.61
CA LEU A 170 -5.15 1.08 -12.29
C LEU A 170 -5.51 2.55 -12.01
N GLN A 171 -6.63 3.02 -12.53
CA GLN A 171 -7.09 4.39 -12.27
C GLN A 171 -7.73 4.48 -10.87
N SER A 172 -7.32 5.46 -10.06
CA SER A 172 -7.75 5.60 -8.66
C SER A 172 -9.28 5.61 -8.52
N VAL A 173 -9.98 6.35 -9.38
CA VAL A 173 -11.45 6.45 -9.36
C VAL A 173 -12.12 5.11 -9.71
N GLU A 174 -11.53 4.33 -10.61
CA GLU A 174 -12.05 2.99 -10.96
C GLU A 174 -11.86 2.01 -9.81
N VAL A 175 -10.70 2.06 -9.13
CA VAL A 175 -10.41 1.22 -7.96
C VAL A 175 -11.33 1.58 -6.79
N ILE A 176 -11.62 2.85 -6.55
CA ILE A 176 -12.58 3.29 -5.54
C ILE A 176 -13.96 2.67 -5.83
N ARG A 177 -14.46 2.77 -7.07
CA ARG A 177 -15.74 2.15 -7.47
C ARG A 177 -15.72 0.65 -7.31
N PHE A 178 -14.61 -0.01 -7.65
CA PHE A 178 -14.45 -1.44 -7.46
C PHE A 178 -14.53 -1.82 -5.97
N ILE A 179 -13.79 -1.13 -5.09
CA ILE A 179 -13.83 -1.36 -3.64
C ILE A 179 -15.27 -1.23 -3.13
N LYS A 180 -15.99 -0.21 -3.56
CA LYS A 180 -17.42 -0.04 -3.20
C LYS A 180 -18.30 -1.16 -3.74
N SER A 181 -18.05 -1.67 -4.95
CA SER A 181 -18.85 -2.74 -5.56
C SER A 181 -18.74 -4.08 -4.82
N VAL A 182 -17.64 -4.30 -4.07
CA VAL A 182 -17.44 -5.47 -3.22
C VAL A 182 -17.83 -5.21 -1.74
N GLY A 183 -18.55 -4.11 -1.46
CA GLY A 183 -19.04 -3.78 -0.12
C GLY A 183 -17.94 -3.34 0.86
N ALA A 184 -16.72 -3.14 0.39
CA ALA A 184 -15.58 -2.70 1.18
C ALA A 184 -15.55 -1.17 1.34
N VAL A 185 -14.62 -0.67 2.16
CA VAL A 185 -14.43 0.75 2.46
C VAL A 185 -13.20 1.26 1.73
N ALA A 186 -13.35 2.34 0.96
CA ALA A 186 -12.26 2.96 0.22
C ALA A 186 -11.66 4.13 1.02
N VAL A 187 -10.35 4.08 1.27
CA VAL A 187 -9.61 5.11 2.00
C VAL A 187 -8.41 5.56 1.16
N LEU A 188 -8.24 6.87 0.99
CA LEU A 188 -7.05 7.43 0.35
C LEU A 188 -5.86 7.37 1.31
N ALA A 189 -4.81 6.63 0.93
CA ALA A 189 -3.61 6.46 1.73
C ALA A 189 -2.66 7.65 1.56
N HIS A 190 -2.06 8.09 2.63
CA HIS A 190 -0.97 9.09 2.75
C HIS A 190 -0.89 10.14 1.62
N PRO A 191 -1.98 10.88 1.30
CA PRO A 191 -2.06 11.73 0.10
C PRO A 191 -0.97 12.80 -0.01
N PHE A 192 -0.51 13.35 1.11
CA PHE A 192 0.51 14.40 1.10
C PHE A 192 1.94 13.91 0.81
N LEU A 193 2.15 12.60 0.62
CA LEU A 193 3.40 12.11 0.02
C LEU A 193 3.48 12.40 -1.48
N THR A 194 2.35 12.53 -2.15
CA THR A 194 2.26 12.74 -3.60
C THR A 194 1.74 14.12 -3.96
N TYR A 195 0.68 14.58 -3.29
CA TYR A 195 -0.06 15.80 -3.63
C TYR A 195 0.22 16.95 -2.68
N ASN A 196 0.20 18.17 -3.21
CA ASN A 196 -0.08 19.36 -2.43
C ASN A 196 -1.60 19.48 -2.17
N GLU A 197 -2.00 20.48 -1.38
CA GLU A 197 -3.41 20.65 -1.00
C GLU A 197 -4.34 20.91 -2.19
N GLU A 198 -3.92 21.71 -3.17
CA GLU A 198 -4.74 22.05 -4.35
C GLU A 198 -4.99 20.80 -5.20
N GLN A 199 -3.94 20.03 -5.47
CA GLN A 199 -4.03 18.76 -6.21
C GLN A 199 -4.91 17.74 -5.48
N LEU A 200 -4.76 17.64 -4.15
CA LEU A 200 -5.58 16.75 -3.33
C LEU A 200 -7.05 17.14 -3.40
N ARG A 201 -7.38 18.42 -3.25
CA ARG A 201 -8.76 18.91 -3.34
C ARG A 201 -9.36 18.67 -4.72
N ASP A 202 -8.61 18.88 -5.82
CA ASP A 202 -9.06 18.54 -7.18
C ASP A 202 -9.37 17.04 -7.30
N PHE A 203 -8.46 16.18 -6.86
CA PHE A 203 -8.68 14.73 -6.85
C PHE A 203 -9.94 14.34 -6.07
N LEU A 204 -10.15 14.91 -4.88
CA LEU A 204 -11.29 14.60 -4.02
C LEU A 204 -12.63 14.96 -4.65
N THR A 205 -12.71 16.00 -5.51
CA THR A 205 -13.93 16.33 -6.27
C THR A 205 -14.40 15.18 -7.17
N LYS A 206 -13.49 14.30 -7.57
CA LYS A 206 -13.75 13.12 -8.43
C LYS A 206 -13.88 11.82 -7.59
N ALA A 207 -13.06 11.71 -6.56
CA ALA A 207 -12.95 10.52 -5.72
C ALA A 207 -14.17 10.34 -4.79
N VAL A 208 -14.66 11.42 -4.18
CA VAL A 208 -15.81 11.38 -3.26
C VAL A 208 -17.09 10.94 -3.99
N PRO A 209 -17.46 11.50 -5.15
CA PRO A 209 -18.61 10.99 -5.91
C PRO A 209 -18.44 9.55 -6.41
N ALA A 210 -17.21 9.06 -6.55
CA ALA A 210 -16.93 7.67 -6.90
C ALA A 210 -17.09 6.69 -5.73
N GLY A 211 -17.23 7.22 -4.51
CA GLY A 211 -17.47 6.44 -3.30
C GLY A 211 -16.29 6.35 -2.34
N LEU A 212 -15.33 7.28 -2.41
CA LEU A 212 -14.28 7.38 -1.39
C LEU A 212 -14.93 7.64 -0.02
N ASP A 213 -14.63 6.80 0.97
CA ASP A 213 -15.23 6.87 2.30
C ASP A 213 -14.39 7.64 3.30
N GLY A 214 -13.07 7.61 3.14
CA GLY A 214 -12.14 8.20 4.11
C GLY A 214 -10.78 8.53 3.52
N MET A 215 -9.94 9.15 4.35
CA MET A 215 -8.58 9.53 4.02
C MET A 215 -7.68 9.35 5.25
N GLU A 216 -6.42 8.98 5.06
CA GLU A 216 -5.44 8.96 6.13
C GLU A 216 -5.11 10.38 6.57
N VAL A 217 -5.40 10.64 7.83
CA VAL A 217 -5.11 11.86 8.57
C VAL A 217 -3.91 11.66 9.49
N HIS A 218 -3.88 10.51 10.15
CA HIS A 218 -2.81 10.12 11.07
C HIS A 218 -1.84 9.18 10.35
N TYR A 219 -0.70 9.73 9.94
CA TYR A 219 0.31 8.97 9.18
C TYR A 219 1.73 9.24 9.72
N SER A 220 2.60 8.23 9.69
CA SER A 220 3.93 8.25 10.31
C SER A 220 4.81 9.42 9.89
N ALA A 221 4.74 9.84 8.62
CA ALA A 221 5.56 10.92 8.09
C ALA A 221 4.91 12.31 8.16
N TYR A 222 3.70 12.42 8.75
CA TYR A 222 3.03 13.72 8.87
C TYR A 222 3.44 14.44 10.15
N ASP A 223 3.77 15.70 10.00
CA ASP A 223 3.88 16.63 11.11
C ASP A 223 2.49 17.08 11.60
N GLU A 224 2.48 17.82 12.70
CA GLU A 224 1.23 18.33 13.28
C GLU A 224 0.45 19.22 12.30
N GLN A 225 1.15 20.06 11.52
CA GLN A 225 0.50 20.96 10.55
C GLN A 225 -0.17 20.17 9.43
N THR A 226 0.50 19.15 8.90
CA THR A 226 -0.05 18.26 7.86
C THR A 226 -1.23 17.46 8.40
N THR A 227 -1.14 16.98 9.65
CA THR A 227 -2.24 16.27 10.30
C THR A 227 -3.47 17.17 10.46
N VAL A 228 -3.31 18.40 10.98
CA VAL A 228 -4.42 19.36 11.13
C VAL A 228 -5.02 19.73 9.77
N ARG A 229 -4.19 19.95 8.76
CA ARG A 229 -4.63 20.22 7.38
C ARG A 229 -5.44 19.05 6.81
N SER A 230 -4.98 17.82 7.04
CA SER A 230 -5.71 16.60 6.64
C SER A 230 -7.08 16.50 7.33
N MET A 231 -7.19 16.87 8.62
CA MET A 231 -8.45 16.90 9.34
C MET A 231 -9.44 17.88 8.69
N VAL A 232 -8.99 19.10 8.40
CA VAL A 232 -9.84 20.14 7.77
C VAL A 232 -10.34 19.66 6.41
N ILE A 233 -9.45 19.12 5.56
CA ILE A 233 -9.85 18.61 4.24
C ILE A 233 -10.85 17.45 4.38
N THR A 234 -10.62 16.54 5.33
CA THR A 234 -11.53 15.43 5.59
C THR A 234 -12.93 15.92 5.95
N GLU A 235 -13.02 16.96 6.78
CA GLU A 235 -14.29 17.60 7.18
C GLU A 235 -14.96 18.30 5.98
N ASP A 236 -14.21 19.10 5.21
CA ASP A 236 -14.71 19.83 4.03
C ASP A 236 -15.37 18.91 2.99
N PHE A 237 -14.84 17.70 2.83
CA PHE A 237 -15.34 16.70 1.87
C PHE A 237 -16.28 15.65 2.48
N GLY A 238 -16.61 15.73 3.77
CA GLY A 238 -17.47 14.76 4.47
C GLY A 238 -16.90 13.34 4.53
N LEU A 239 -15.58 13.21 4.49
CA LEU A 239 -14.84 11.95 4.58
C LEU A 239 -14.66 11.54 6.05
N LEU A 240 -14.48 10.24 6.27
CA LEU A 240 -14.04 9.71 7.56
C LEU A 240 -12.51 9.80 7.68
N GLN A 241 -12.06 10.06 8.91
CA GLN A 241 -10.64 9.99 9.20
C GLN A 241 -10.18 8.53 9.29
N SER A 242 -9.00 8.26 8.77
CA SER A 242 -8.25 7.01 8.95
C SER A 242 -6.84 7.33 9.42
N GLY A 243 -6.09 6.29 9.74
CA GLY A 243 -4.69 6.43 10.04
C GLY A 243 -4.00 5.09 10.17
N GLY A 244 -2.71 5.09 9.91
CA GLY A 244 -1.87 3.91 9.98
C GLY A 244 -0.40 4.27 10.04
N SER A 245 0.39 3.32 10.54
CA SER A 245 1.84 3.50 10.60
C SER A 245 2.53 3.28 9.26
N ASP A 246 1.91 2.54 8.36
CA ASP A 246 2.55 2.03 7.15
C ASP A 246 3.77 1.17 7.51
N TYR A 247 3.57 0.29 8.51
CA TYR A 247 4.58 -0.58 9.07
C TYR A 247 5.04 -1.65 8.06
N HIS A 248 6.37 -1.80 7.93
CA HIS A 248 7.00 -2.78 7.03
C HIS A 248 8.05 -3.65 7.73
N GLY A 249 8.05 -3.67 9.07
CA GLY A 249 9.06 -4.39 9.84
C GLY A 249 10.46 -3.84 9.64
N THR A 250 11.43 -4.73 9.42
CA THR A 250 12.84 -4.35 9.23
C THR A 250 13.11 -3.58 7.93
N ASN A 251 12.18 -3.58 6.98
CA ASN A 251 12.30 -2.84 5.72
C ASN A 251 12.08 -1.32 5.90
N LYS A 252 11.36 -0.91 6.95
CA LYS A 252 11.26 0.48 7.42
C LYS A 252 11.53 0.55 8.93
N PRO A 253 12.78 0.34 9.39
CA PRO A 253 13.12 0.11 10.81
C PRO A 253 12.84 1.31 11.73
N HIS A 254 12.64 2.50 11.18
CA HIS A 254 12.30 3.72 11.91
C HIS A 254 10.79 3.90 12.13
N ILE A 255 9.96 3.00 11.61
CA ILE A 255 8.50 3.01 11.78
C ILE A 255 8.09 1.84 12.67
N ALA A 256 7.51 2.13 13.82
CA ALA A 256 6.98 1.13 14.72
C ALA A 256 5.46 0.99 14.59
N MET A 257 4.96 -0.24 14.64
CA MET A 257 3.53 -0.54 14.54
C MET A 257 2.73 0.21 15.60
N GLY A 258 1.65 0.87 15.19
CA GLY A 258 0.71 1.60 16.06
C GLY A 258 1.20 2.95 16.56
N VAL A 259 2.50 3.24 16.48
CA VAL A 259 3.08 4.51 16.96
C VAL A 259 3.86 5.29 15.90
N GLY A 260 4.08 4.70 14.72
CA GLY A 260 4.80 5.34 13.63
C GLY A 260 6.23 5.73 14.02
N GLN A 261 6.58 7.00 13.86
CA GLN A 261 7.83 7.58 14.33
C GLN A 261 7.72 8.10 15.78
N GLY A 262 6.74 7.64 16.56
CA GLY A 262 6.43 8.13 17.91
C GLY A 262 5.32 9.19 17.93
N ASN A 263 4.70 9.46 16.80
CA ASN A 263 3.71 10.53 16.61
C ASN A 263 2.26 10.01 16.48
N LEU A 264 2.04 8.69 16.47
CA LEU A 264 0.71 8.12 16.26
C LEU A 264 0.09 7.59 17.55
N CYS A 265 -1.21 7.81 17.68
CA CYS A 265 -2.08 7.18 18.66
C CYS A 265 -3.49 7.14 18.05
N ILE A 266 -3.77 6.13 17.21
CA ILE A 266 -4.97 6.06 16.40
C ILE A 266 -6.10 5.42 17.20
N PRO A 267 -7.20 6.15 17.53
CA PRO A 267 -8.31 5.60 18.29
C PRO A 267 -9.03 4.48 17.52
N LEU A 268 -9.38 3.40 18.20
CA LEU A 268 -10.16 2.30 17.62
C LEU A 268 -11.51 2.77 17.05
N SER A 269 -12.08 3.86 17.59
CA SER A 269 -13.32 4.43 17.09
C SER A 269 -13.29 4.85 15.63
N LEU A 270 -12.12 5.18 15.08
CA LEU A 270 -11.97 5.47 13.63
C LEU A 270 -12.25 4.21 12.81
N ALA A 271 -11.68 3.07 13.20
CA ALA A 271 -11.98 1.78 12.56
C ALA A 271 -13.48 1.43 12.67
N GLU A 272 -14.09 1.67 13.82
CA GLU A 272 -15.52 1.41 14.06
C GLU A 272 -16.41 2.30 13.19
N MET A 273 -16.03 3.57 12.96
CA MET A 273 -16.75 4.47 12.05
C MET A 273 -16.62 4.04 10.60
N LEU A 274 -15.42 3.69 10.15
CA LEU A 274 -15.18 3.15 8.80
C LEU A 274 -15.96 1.85 8.59
N LYS A 275 -15.99 0.94 9.56
CA LYS A 275 -16.75 -0.33 9.50
C LYS A 275 -18.25 -0.13 9.22
N LYS A 276 -18.84 0.98 9.68
CA LYS A 276 -20.25 1.30 9.40
C LYS A 276 -20.52 1.65 7.94
N ARG A 277 -19.47 2.02 7.16
CA ARG A 277 -19.57 2.28 5.72
C ARG A 277 -19.47 1.02 4.87
N ALA A 278 -18.95 -0.08 5.45
CA ALA A 278 -18.96 -1.38 4.78
C ALA A 278 -20.40 -1.89 4.65
N VAL A 279 -20.79 -2.34 3.46
CA VAL A 279 -22.08 -2.99 3.26
C VAL A 279 -22.00 -4.40 3.83
N ARG A 280 -22.88 -4.71 4.78
CA ARG A 280 -23.03 -6.08 5.27
C ARG A 280 -23.66 -6.91 4.16
N GLY A 281 -22.84 -7.81 3.56
CA GLY A 281 -23.34 -8.82 2.61
C GLY A 281 -24.22 -9.85 3.30
#